data_2faf3c460ae45c6447b6d31940efebaf
#
_entry.id   2faf3c460ae45c6447b6d31940efebaf
#
_cell.length_a   1.000
_cell.length_b   1.000
_cell.length_c   1.000
_cell.angle_alpha   90.00
_cell.angle_beta   90.00
_cell.angle_gamma   90.00
#
_symmetry.space_group_name_H-M   'P 1'
#
loop_
_entity.id
_entity.type
_entity.pdbx_description
1 polymer ?
#
loop_
_entity_poly.entity_id
_entity_poly.type
_entity_poly.pdbx_seq_one_letter_code
_entity_poly.pdbx_strand_id
1 'polypeptide(L)'
;MSLVRYDIISDTHGYLSAELLEALQGTHCIVHAGDITSLEDYKTLQEIAPVRMCLGNNDFAYDYGPMVRKKVFFYEDGLKWEICHYRERLDLMRCDVAVCGHTHRPFIEKDEWTDTLVMNPGSPTFPRGPQGPT
;
A
#
# COMPACT_ATOMS: atom_id res chain seq x y z
N MET A 1 -22.60 14.12 2.88
CA MET A 1 -21.24 13.78 2.45
C MET A 1 -20.86 12.43 3.02
N SER A 2 -20.52 11.48 2.16
CA SER A 2 -20.10 10.16 2.61
C SER A 2 -18.58 10.10 2.76
N LEU A 3 -18.10 9.40 3.78
CA LEU A 3 -16.70 9.11 3.96
C LEU A 3 -16.35 7.83 3.20
N VAL A 4 -15.23 7.85 2.50
CA VAL A 4 -14.73 6.70 1.78
C VAL A 4 -13.47 6.19 2.51
N ARG A 5 -13.47 4.89 2.80
CA ARG A 5 -12.39 4.26 3.55
C ARG A 5 -11.41 3.57 2.62
N TYR A 6 -10.14 3.89 2.79
CA TYR A 6 -9.03 3.23 2.11
C TYR A 6 -8.16 2.55 3.17
N ASP A 7 -7.90 1.27 2.99
CA ASP A 7 -7.01 0.55 3.89
C ASP A 7 -5.65 0.42 3.23
N ILE A 8 -4.62 0.91 3.91
CA ILE A 8 -3.26 1.00 3.40
C ILE A 8 -2.42 -0.05 4.11
N ILE A 9 -1.85 -0.99 3.35
CA ILE A 9 -1.00 -2.04 3.88
C ILE A 9 0.25 -2.19 3.02
N SER A 10 1.26 -2.90 3.51
CA SER A 10 2.49 -3.17 2.78
C SER A 10 3.26 -4.31 3.43
N ASP A 11 4.17 -4.92 2.66
CA ASP A 11 5.16 -5.86 3.19
C ASP A 11 4.52 -7.00 3.97
N THR A 12 3.49 -7.61 3.39
CA THR A 12 2.79 -8.74 4.00
C THR A 12 3.57 -10.05 3.88
N HIS A 13 4.48 -10.15 2.93
CA HIS A 13 5.45 -11.26 2.79
C HIS A 13 4.82 -12.65 2.81
N GLY A 14 3.78 -12.85 2.01
CA GLY A 14 3.19 -14.16 1.84
C GLY A 14 2.31 -14.61 2.98
N TYR A 15 1.88 -13.71 3.86
CA TYR A 15 1.05 -14.04 4.98
C TYR A 15 -0.03 -12.99 5.22
N LEU A 16 -1.28 -13.44 5.28
CA LEU A 16 -2.42 -12.61 5.63
C LEU A 16 -3.06 -13.22 6.88
N SER A 17 -2.87 -12.58 8.03
CA SER A 17 -3.43 -13.08 9.28
C SER A 17 -4.96 -12.95 9.31
N ALA A 18 -5.61 -13.75 10.15
CA ALA A 18 -7.05 -13.64 10.34
C ALA A 18 -7.46 -12.25 10.83
N GLU A 19 -6.66 -11.66 11.71
CA GLU A 19 -6.88 -10.31 12.23
C GLU A 19 -6.80 -9.27 11.12
N LEU A 20 -5.82 -9.40 10.22
CA LEU A 20 -5.69 -8.48 9.08
C LEU A 20 -6.90 -8.60 8.16
N LEU A 21 -7.28 -9.83 7.79
CA LEU A 21 -8.41 -10.05 6.89
C LEU A 21 -9.71 -9.51 7.49
N GLU A 22 -9.90 -9.68 8.79
CA GLU A 22 -11.07 -9.12 9.48
C GLU A 22 -11.05 -7.59 9.46
N ALA A 23 -9.88 -6.99 9.72
CA ALA A 23 -9.72 -5.54 9.72
C ALA A 23 -10.00 -4.93 8.34
N LEU A 24 -9.75 -5.66 7.26
CA LEU A 24 -9.97 -5.17 5.90
C LEU A 24 -11.43 -5.24 5.46
N GLN A 25 -12.30 -5.94 6.18
CA GLN A 25 -13.70 -6.08 5.79
C GLN A 25 -14.41 -4.72 5.77
N GLY A 26 -15.17 -4.47 4.70
CA GLY A 26 -15.92 -3.23 4.53
C GLY A 26 -15.10 -2.07 3.93
N THR A 27 -13.84 -2.28 3.61
CA THR A 27 -13.05 -1.24 2.96
C THR A 27 -13.53 -0.98 1.53
N HIS A 28 -13.38 0.26 1.07
CA HIS A 28 -13.68 0.62 -0.31
C HIS A 28 -12.57 0.19 -1.26
N CYS A 29 -11.32 0.31 -0.83
CA CYS A 29 -10.16 0.01 -1.64
C CYS A 29 -8.98 -0.37 -0.75
N ILE A 30 -8.19 -1.34 -1.18
CA ILE A 30 -6.96 -1.73 -0.51
C ILE A 30 -5.79 -1.18 -1.33
N VAL A 31 -4.89 -0.45 -0.66
CA VAL A 31 -3.65 0.04 -1.26
C VAL A 31 -2.50 -0.74 -0.64
N HIS A 32 -1.71 -1.43 -1.47
CA HIS A 32 -0.60 -2.27 -1.02
C HIS A 32 0.70 -1.77 -1.65
N ALA A 33 1.66 -1.41 -0.83
CA ALA A 33 2.91 -0.79 -1.28
C ALA A 33 4.04 -1.78 -1.60
N GLY A 34 3.69 -3.03 -1.90
CA GLY A 34 4.64 -4.02 -2.41
C GLY A 34 5.14 -5.03 -1.37
N ASP A 35 5.86 -6.03 -1.86
CA ASP A 35 6.32 -7.20 -1.10
C ASP A 35 5.15 -8.02 -0.53
N ILE A 36 4.18 -8.31 -1.39
CA ILE A 36 3.11 -9.27 -1.09
C ILE A 36 3.63 -10.70 -1.22
N THR A 37 4.49 -10.97 -2.19
CA THR A 37 5.20 -12.22 -2.47
C THR A 37 4.32 -13.46 -2.67
N SER A 38 3.03 -13.28 -2.89
CA SER A 38 2.08 -14.39 -3.06
C SER A 38 0.94 -13.96 -3.97
N LEU A 39 0.79 -14.65 -5.10
CA LEU A 39 -0.34 -14.43 -6.00
C LEU A 39 -1.66 -14.83 -5.33
N GLU A 40 -1.67 -15.88 -4.53
CA GLU A 40 -2.86 -16.29 -3.79
C GLU A 40 -3.32 -15.21 -2.82
N ASP A 41 -2.39 -14.58 -2.13
CA ASP A 41 -2.71 -13.47 -1.22
C ASP A 41 -3.29 -12.28 -1.98
N TYR A 42 -2.71 -11.96 -3.14
CA TYR A 42 -3.24 -10.90 -4.00
C TYR A 42 -4.69 -11.18 -4.40
N LYS A 43 -4.98 -12.41 -4.81
CA LYS A 43 -6.35 -12.83 -5.17
C LYS A 43 -7.30 -12.75 -3.97
N THR A 44 -6.82 -13.14 -2.79
CA THR A 44 -7.61 -13.04 -1.56
C THR A 44 -7.99 -11.60 -1.25
N LEU A 45 -7.05 -10.67 -1.38
CA LEU A 45 -7.32 -9.24 -1.19
C LEU A 45 -8.32 -8.72 -2.22
N GLN A 46 -8.21 -9.15 -3.48
CA GLN A 46 -9.13 -8.74 -4.53
C GLN A 46 -10.57 -9.22 -4.28
N GLU A 47 -10.76 -10.31 -3.57
CA GLU A 47 -12.08 -10.77 -3.17
C GLU A 47 -12.74 -9.86 -2.14
N ILE A 48 -11.94 -9.12 -1.35
CA ILE A 48 -12.44 -8.20 -0.33
C ILE A 48 -12.83 -6.86 -0.96
N ALA A 49 -11.96 -6.28 -1.80
CA ALA A 49 -12.14 -4.97 -2.39
C ALA A 49 -11.18 -4.79 -3.57
N PRO A 50 -11.37 -3.76 -4.42
CA PRO A 50 -10.38 -3.41 -5.43
C PRO A 50 -9.02 -3.15 -4.79
N VAL A 51 -7.95 -3.64 -5.43
CA VAL A 51 -6.58 -3.51 -4.93
C VAL A 51 -5.77 -2.63 -5.87
N ARG A 52 -5.11 -1.63 -5.31
CA ARG A 52 -4.09 -0.82 -5.99
C ARG A 52 -2.76 -1.21 -5.38
N MET A 53 -1.86 -1.75 -6.18
CA MET A 53 -0.60 -2.29 -5.65
C MET A 53 0.57 -1.98 -6.58
N CYS A 54 1.74 -1.74 -5.99
CA CYS A 54 3.01 -1.69 -6.71
C CYS A 54 3.83 -2.95 -6.42
N LEU A 55 4.88 -3.16 -7.21
CA LEU A 55 5.82 -4.24 -6.99
C LEU A 55 6.86 -3.84 -5.95
N GLY A 56 7.07 -4.70 -4.96
CA GLY A 56 8.21 -4.58 -4.05
C GLY A 56 9.43 -5.31 -4.60
N ASN A 57 10.54 -5.25 -3.87
CA ASN A 57 11.80 -5.87 -4.32
C ASN A 57 11.76 -7.41 -4.32
N ASN A 58 10.78 -8.02 -3.64
CA ASN A 58 10.62 -9.47 -3.62
C ASN A 58 9.46 -9.98 -4.48
N ASP A 59 8.79 -9.10 -5.23
CA ASP A 59 7.67 -9.49 -6.08
C ASP A 59 8.14 -9.73 -7.52
N PHE A 60 7.50 -10.70 -8.20
CA PHE A 60 7.75 -10.99 -9.60
C PHE A 60 6.75 -10.25 -10.49
N ALA A 61 7.26 -9.50 -11.46
CA ALA A 61 6.46 -8.60 -12.30
C ALA A 61 5.33 -9.30 -13.07
N TYR A 62 5.53 -10.56 -13.46
CA TYR A 62 4.56 -11.28 -14.29
C TYR A 62 3.40 -11.90 -13.51
N ASP A 63 3.49 -11.94 -12.18
CA ASP A 63 2.49 -12.64 -11.39
C ASP A 63 1.18 -11.86 -11.22
N TYR A 64 1.23 -10.53 -11.26
CA TYR A 64 0.11 -9.68 -10.83
C TYR A 64 -0.55 -8.91 -11.97
N GLY A 65 -0.07 -9.08 -13.18
CA GLY A 65 -0.63 -8.41 -14.36
C GLY A 65 -0.02 -7.03 -14.63
N PRO A 66 -0.40 -6.40 -15.78
CA PRO A 66 0.28 -5.19 -16.26
C PRO A 66 -0.02 -3.92 -15.44
N MET A 67 -1.07 -3.93 -14.61
CA MET A 67 -1.42 -2.77 -13.78
C MET A 67 -0.59 -2.69 -12.51
N VAL A 68 0.11 -3.76 -12.13
CA VAL A 68 0.97 -3.80 -10.97
C VAL A 68 2.41 -3.61 -11.45
N ARG A 69 2.96 -2.44 -11.16
CA ARG A 69 4.28 -1.99 -11.62
C ARG A 69 5.11 -1.53 -10.42
N LYS A 70 6.38 -1.22 -10.65
CA LYS A 70 7.25 -0.68 -9.61
C LYS A 70 6.76 0.66 -9.07
N LYS A 71 6.12 1.47 -9.91
CA LYS A 71 5.49 2.73 -9.53
C LYS A 71 4.11 2.80 -10.17
N VAL A 72 3.10 3.07 -9.37
CA VAL A 72 1.70 3.09 -9.83
C VAL A 72 1.08 4.43 -9.46
N PHE A 73 0.43 5.06 -10.44
CA PHE A 73 -0.36 6.27 -10.23
C PHE A 73 -1.84 5.95 -10.44
N PHE A 74 -2.69 6.51 -9.62
CA PHE A 74 -4.13 6.36 -9.81
C PHE A 74 -4.88 7.54 -9.21
N TYR A 75 -6.13 7.69 -9.63
CA TYR A 75 -7.05 8.70 -9.08
C TYR A 75 -8.13 8.00 -8.29
N GLU A 76 -8.32 8.43 -7.07
CA GLU A 76 -9.38 7.96 -6.21
C GLU A 76 -9.88 9.13 -5.35
N ASP A 77 -11.20 9.27 -5.29
CA ASP A 77 -11.86 10.29 -4.47
C ASP A 77 -11.37 11.71 -4.77
N GLY A 78 -11.10 11.99 -6.06
CA GLY A 78 -10.64 13.31 -6.49
C GLY A 78 -9.18 13.60 -6.19
N LEU A 79 -8.45 12.65 -5.62
CA LEU A 79 -7.04 12.82 -5.28
C LEU A 79 -6.17 11.96 -6.20
N LYS A 80 -4.97 12.47 -6.47
CA LYS A 80 -3.96 11.73 -7.22
C LYS A 80 -3.03 11.02 -6.26
N TRP A 81 -2.94 9.70 -6.41
CA TRP A 81 -2.14 8.81 -5.57
C TRP A 81 -0.94 8.29 -6.33
N GLU A 82 0.15 8.09 -5.62
CA GLU A 82 1.33 7.40 -6.11
C GLU A 82 1.72 6.32 -5.11
N ILE A 83 1.99 5.11 -5.62
CA ILE A 83 2.52 4.02 -4.80
C ILE A 83 3.87 3.63 -5.36
N CYS A 84 4.88 3.57 -4.50
CA CYS A 84 6.20 3.05 -4.86
C CYS A 84 6.80 2.40 -3.61
N HIS A 85 7.37 1.21 -3.77
CA HIS A 85 7.91 0.47 -2.62
C HIS A 85 9.00 1.25 -1.88
N TYR A 86 9.81 2.02 -2.61
CA TYR A 86 10.91 2.81 -2.05
C TYR A 86 10.50 4.29 -1.93
N ARG A 87 10.63 4.84 -0.72
CA ARG A 87 10.29 6.24 -0.44
C ARG A 87 11.04 7.22 -1.32
N GLU A 88 12.33 6.99 -1.54
CA GLU A 88 13.19 7.90 -2.31
C GLU A 88 12.85 7.98 -3.78
N ARG A 89 12.00 7.07 -4.28
CA ARG A 89 11.55 7.05 -5.68
C ARG A 89 10.19 7.71 -5.88
N LEU A 90 9.55 8.16 -4.82
CA LEU A 90 8.28 8.90 -4.91
C LEU A 90 8.51 10.27 -5.53
N ASP A 91 7.59 10.69 -6.40
CA ASP A 91 7.59 12.04 -6.98
C ASP A 91 6.46 12.85 -6.33
N LEU A 92 6.79 13.53 -5.24
CA LEU A 92 5.81 14.22 -4.41
C LEU A 92 5.19 15.42 -5.12
N MET A 93 5.82 15.94 -6.15
CA MET A 93 5.25 17.06 -6.93
C MET A 93 4.11 16.61 -7.84
N ARG A 94 3.95 15.31 -8.05
CA ARG A 94 2.95 14.75 -8.96
C ARG A 94 1.76 14.09 -8.29
N CYS A 95 1.68 14.13 -6.97
CA CYS A 95 0.60 13.45 -6.27
C CYS A 95 0.17 14.20 -5.01
N ASP A 96 -1.05 13.89 -4.58
CA ASP A 96 -1.62 14.40 -3.34
C ASP A 96 -1.37 13.46 -2.16
N VAL A 97 -1.34 12.15 -2.46
CA VAL A 97 -1.07 11.09 -1.47
C VAL A 97 -0.01 10.15 -2.04
N ALA A 98 1.03 9.91 -1.27
CA ALA A 98 2.12 9.01 -1.65
C ALA A 98 2.29 7.91 -0.61
N VAL A 99 2.36 6.67 -1.08
CA VAL A 99 2.48 5.49 -0.20
C VAL A 99 3.75 4.74 -0.55
N CYS A 100 4.52 4.37 0.47
CA CYS A 100 5.72 3.54 0.33
C CYS A 100 5.71 2.40 1.36
N GLY A 101 6.70 1.53 1.26
CA GLY A 101 6.88 0.40 2.17
C GLY A 101 8.35 0.15 2.44
N HIS A 102 8.77 -1.11 2.33
CA HIS A 102 10.16 -1.59 2.39
C HIS A 102 10.78 -1.58 3.79
N THR A 103 10.73 -0.48 4.52
CA THR A 103 11.41 -0.37 5.83
C THR A 103 10.67 -1.09 6.95
N HIS A 104 9.41 -1.44 6.76
CA HIS A 104 8.52 -2.02 7.79
C HIS A 104 8.32 -1.08 8.98
N ARG A 105 8.57 0.23 8.81
CA ARG A 105 8.44 1.26 9.85
C ARG A 105 7.32 2.21 9.50
N PRO A 106 6.21 2.22 10.26
CA PRO A 106 5.08 3.07 9.92
C PRO A 106 5.36 4.54 10.20
N PHE A 107 4.88 5.39 9.28
CA PHE A 107 4.84 6.84 9.50
C PHE A 107 3.74 7.45 8.62
N ILE A 108 3.27 8.61 9.03
CA ILE A 108 2.42 9.50 8.23
C ILE A 108 2.94 10.91 8.44
N GLU A 109 3.29 11.59 7.34
CA GLU A 109 3.78 12.95 7.43
C GLU A 109 3.36 13.75 6.19
N LYS A 110 3.25 15.07 6.35
CA LYS A 110 2.92 15.97 5.25
C LYS A 110 4.20 16.64 4.78
N ASP A 111 4.48 16.55 3.48
CA ASP A 111 5.66 17.20 2.91
C ASP A 111 5.49 18.71 2.93
N GLU A 112 6.49 19.42 3.47
CA GLU A 112 6.43 20.87 3.65
C GLU A 112 6.39 21.66 2.33
N TRP A 113 7.00 21.11 1.28
CA TRP A 113 7.13 21.80 0.00
C TRP A 113 5.96 21.56 -0.94
N THR A 114 5.41 20.36 -0.94
CA THR A 114 4.39 19.94 -1.92
C THR A 114 3.00 19.79 -1.31
N ASP A 115 2.90 19.80 0.03
CA ASP A 115 1.68 19.45 0.78
C ASP A 115 1.20 18.02 0.57
N THR A 116 2.01 17.18 -0.07
CA THR A 116 1.68 15.76 -0.28
C THR A 116 1.67 15.02 1.05
N LEU A 117 0.64 14.22 1.26
CA LEU A 117 0.58 13.32 2.41
C LEU A 117 1.38 12.06 2.08
N VAL A 118 2.46 11.82 2.82
CA VAL A 118 3.36 10.69 2.61
C VAL A 118 3.19 9.70 3.74
N MET A 119 3.01 8.43 3.40
CA MET A 119 2.80 7.41 4.42
C MET A 119 3.50 6.10 4.10
N ASN A 120 3.89 5.40 5.15
CA ASN A 120 4.34 4.02 5.13
C ASN A 120 3.48 3.29 6.16
N PRO A 121 2.69 2.29 5.76
CA PRO A 121 1.84 1.58 6.71
C PRO A 121 2.61 0.60 7.60
N GLY A 122 3.90 0.39 7.36
CA GLY A 122 4.69 -0.59 8.07
C GLY A 122 4.47 -2.00 7.54
N SER A 123 4.45 -2.97 8.41
CA SER A 123 4.21 -4.38 8.05
C SER A 123 3.36 -5.06 9.12
N PRO A 124 2.30 -5.76 8.73
CA PRO A 124 1.53 -6.55 9.70
C PRO A 124 2.22 -7.87 10.05
N THR A 125 3.20 -8.29 9.25
CA THR A 125 3.87 -9.59 9.40
C THR A 125 5.24 -9.45 10.08
N PHE A 126 6.05 -8.48 9.63
CA PHE A 126 7.42 -8.26 10.13
C PHE A 126 7.61 -6.81 10.56
N PRO A 127 6.89 -6.34 11.60
CA PRO A 127 6.99 -4.94 12.02
C PRO A 127 8.37 -4.62 12.60
N ARG A 128 8.86 -3.40 12.32
CA ARG A 128 10.14 -2.90 12.84
C ARG A 128 9.98 -1.64 13.70
N GLY A 129 8.76 -1.17 13.88
CA GLY A 129 8.47 -0.04 14.74
C GLY A 129 7.99 -0.50 16.12
N PRO A 130 7.93 0.42 17.10
CA PRO A 130 7.44 0.09 18.44
C PRO A 130 5.94 -0.19 18.49
N GLN A 131 5.20 0.13 17.43
CA GLN A 131 3.75 -0.06 17.37
C GLN A 131 3.33 -1.52 17.18
N GLY A 132 4.26 -2.43 16.80
CA GLY A 132 3.93 -3.80 16.44
C GLY A 132 3.32 -3.89 15.04
N PRO A 133 2.52 -4.94 14.75
CA PRO A 133 1.93 -5.15 13.42
C PRO A 133 1.10 -3.93 12.96
N THR A 134 1.34 -3.51 11.73
CA THR A 134 0.69 -2.32 11.18
C THR A 134 0.24 -2.48 9.72
#